data_f05fb0fb5624c415a4f4b50454f3d4fe
#
_entry.id   f05fb0fb5624c415a4f4b50454f3d4fe
#
_cell.length_a   1.000
_cell.length_b   1.000
_cell.length_c   1.000
_cell.angle_alpha   90.00
_cell.angle_beta   90.00
_cell.angle_gamma   90.00
#
_symmetry.space_group_name_H-M   'P 1'
#
loop_
_entity.id
_entity.type
_entity.pdbx_description
1 polymer ?
#
loop_
_entity_poly.entity_id
_entity_poly.type
_entity_poly.pdbx_seq_one_letter_code
_entity_poly.pdbx_strand_id
1 'polypeptide(L)' 'MTKLEELKATRDAAWDAEATAYAAARGAAYTDAEANWAAYVAAYAESDAAVTAWAAYEAELEKTKEQTHD' A
#
# COMPACT_ATOMS: atom_id res chain seq x y z
N MET A 1 0.24 -16.84 -13.64
CA MET A 1 0.10 -16.21 -12.32
C MET A 1 -1.37 -16.19 -11.90
N THR A 2 -1.67 -16.59 -10.69
CA THR A 2 -3.03 -16.58 -10.20
C THR A 2 -3.45 -15.18 -9.79
N LYS A 3 -4.76 -14.96 -9.67
CA LYS A 3 -5.29 -13.69 -9.19
C LYS A 3 -4.76 -13.36 -7.79
N LEU A 4 -4.67 -14.36 -6.93
CA LEU A 4 -4.16 -14.17 -5.58
C LEU A 4 -2.70 -13.71 -5.58
N GLU A 5 -1.88 -14.30 -6.45
CA GLU A 5 -0.47 -13.89 -6.57
C GLU A 5 -0.35 -12.46 -7.10
N GLU A 6 -1.20 -12.09 -8.06
CA GLU A 6 -1.20 -10.73 -8.60
C GLU A 6 -1.60 -9.72 -7.54
N LEU A 7 -2.61 -10.04 -6.75
CA LEU A 7 -3.07 -9.14 -5.68
C LEU A 7 -2.04 -9.04 -4.56
N LYS A 8 -1.34 -10.13 -4.26
CA LYS A 8 -0.26 -10.09 -3.28
C LYS A 8 0.87 -9.18 -3.75
N ALA A 9 1.25 -9.28 -5.02
CA ALA A 9 2.28 -8.42 -5.59
C ALA A 9 1.88 -6.96 -5.55
N THR A 10 0.61 -6.66 -5.86
CA THR A 10 0.08 -5.30 -5.80
C THR A 10 0.13 -4.75 -4.38
N ARG A 11 -0.28 -5.57 -3.40
CA ARG A 11 -0.24 -5.19 -1.99
C ARG A 11 1.19 -4.88 -1.54
N ASP A 12 2.13 -5.76 -1.88
CA ASP A 12 3.52 -5.59 -1.48
C ASP A 12 4.13 -4.34 -2.11
N ALA A 13 3.82 -4.07 -3.38
CA ALA A 13 4.29 -2.87 -4.06
C ALA A 13 3.70 -1.61 -3.42
N ALA A 14 2.42 -1.64 -3.02
CA ALA A 14 1.78 -0.51 -2.37
C ALA A 14 2.41 -0.22 -1.01
N TRP A 15 2.75 -1.25 -0.25
CA TRP A 15 3.43 -1.07 1.04
C TRP A 15 4.83 -0.49 0.86
N ASP A 16 5.57 -0.94 -0.15
CA ASP A 16 6.89 -0.39 -0.43
C ASP A 16 6.79 1.08 -0.82
N ALA A 17 5.80 1.45 -1.63
CA ALA A 17 5.56 2.83 -2.02
C ALA A 17 5.21 3.69 -0.80
N GLU A 18 4.37 3.18 0.10
CA GLU A 18 4.02 3.88 1.34
C GLU A 18 5.26 4.12 2.21
N ALA A 19 6.07 3.10 2.42
CA ALA A 19 7.27 3.22 3.25
C ALA A 19 8.24 4.22 2.65
N THR A 20 8.41 4.21 1.33
CA THR A 20 9.27 5.16 0.63
C THR A 20 8.75 6.58 0.78
N ALA A 21 7.43 6.78 0.64
CA ALA A 21 6.82 8.10 0.75
C ALA A 21 6.98 8.66 2.16
N TYR A 22 6.80 7.84 3.19
CA TYR A 22 6.99 8.30 4.57
C TYR A 22 8.45 8.61 4.88
N ALA A 23 9.37 7.83 4.34
CA ALA A 23 10.81 8.11 4.52
C ALA A 23 11.17 9.45 3.87
N ALA A 24 10.65 9.73 2.68
CA ALA A 24 10.85 11.01 2.01
C ALA A 24 10.27 12.16 2.81
N ALA A 25 9.08 11.98 3.38
CA ALA A 25 8.44 13.01 4.20
C ALA A 25 9.26 13.33 5.45
N ARG A 26 9.78 12.31 6.10
CA ARG A 26 10.63 12.51 7.29
C ARG A 26 11.91 13.27 6.93
N GLY A 27 12.51 12.95 5.76
CA GLY A 27 13.69 13.67 5.29
C GLY A 27 13.40 15.13 4.99
N ALA A 28 12.26 15.40 4.35
CA ALA A 28 11.86 16.75 3.99
C ALA A 28 11.53 17.63 5.20
N ALA A 29 11.19 17.02 6.34
CA ALA A 29 10.82 17.76 7.56
C ALA A 29 11.89 18.73 8.04
N TYR A 30 13.13 18.51 7.67
CA TYR A 30 14.25 19.34 8.09
C TYR A 30 14.66 20.39 7.08
N THR A 31 13.99 20.48 5.94
CA THR A 31 14.41 21.36 4.85
C THR A 31 13.43 22.48 4.52
N ASP A 32 12.13 22.17 4.45
CA ASP A 32 11.11 23.12 3.98
C ASP A 32 9.73 22.66 4.45
N ALA A 33 8.99 23.57 5.06
CA ALA A 33 7.64 23.25 5.57
C ALA A 33 6.67 22.87 4.44
N GLU A 34 6.73 23.56 3.29
CA GLU A 34 5.86 23.23 2.17
C GLU A 34 6.20 21.89 1.55
N ALA A 35 7.47 21.60 1.39
CA ALA A 35 7.92 20.32 0.86
C ALA A 35 7.54 19.20 1.82
N ASN A 36 7.65 19.43 3.12
CA ASN A 36 7.26 18.47 4.14
C ASN A 36 5.77 18.18 4.06
N TRP A 37 4.93 19.21 3.95
CA TRP A 37 3.49 19.03 3.84
C TRP A 37 3.12 18.23 2.58
N ALA A 38 3.70 18.61 1.43
CA ALA A 38 3.44 17.92 0.17
C ALA A 38 3.85 16.45 0.25
N ALA A 39 4.99 16.17 0.89
CA ALA A 39 5.48 14.81 1.05
C ALA A 39 4.53 13.97 1.93
N TYR A 40 4.00 14.55 3.00
CA TYR A 40 3.02 13.85 3.84
C TYR A 40 1.70 13.61 3.14
N VAL A 41 1.25 14.56 2.31
CA VAL A 41 0.04 14.36 1.51
C VAL A 41 0.22 13.19 0.56
N ALA A 42 1.39 13.10 -0.09
CA ALA A 42 1.71 11.97 -0.97
C ALA A 42 1.75 10.66 -0.18
N ALA A 43 2.30 10.68 1.03
CA ALA A 43 2.37 9.48 1.87
C ALA A 43 0.98 9.00 2.28
N TYR A 44 0.06 9.92 2.56
CA TYR A 44 -1.32 9.55 2.89
C TYR A 44 -2.02 8.89 1.71
N ALA A 45 -1.78 9.39 0.50
CA ALA A 45 -2.34 8.77 -0.70
C ALA A 45 -1.81 7.35 -0.89
N GLU A 46 -0.52 7.12 -0.64
CA GLU A 46 0.07 5.79 -0.72
C GLU A 46 -0.48 4.87 0.37
N SER A 47 -0.76 5.41 1.55
CA SER A 47 -1.35 4.66 2.64
C SER A 47 -2.74 4.17 2.27
N ASP A 48 -3.57 5.04 1.65
CA ASP A 48 -4.89 4.65 1.17
C ASP A 48 -4.80 3.55 0.12
N ALA A 49 -3.84 3.66 -0.80
CA ALA A 49 -3.62 2.65 -1.83
C ALA A 49 -3.22 1.30 -1.20
N ALA A 50 -2.39 1.33 -0.15
CA ALA A 50 -1.97 0.13 0.55
C ALA A 50 -3.15 -0.55 1.25
N VAL A 51 -4.02 0.22 1.88
CA VAL A 51 -5.22 -0.33 2.54
C VAL A 51 -6.14 -0.97 1.51
N THR A 52 -6.35 -0.31 0.37
CA THR A 52 -7.19 -0.84 -0.70
C THR A 52 -6.62 -2.15 -1.26
N ALA A 53 -5.31 -2.18 -1.50
CA ALA A 53 -4.65 -3.38 -2.02
C ALA A 53 -4.72 -4.52 -1.01
N TRP A 54 -4.57 -4.23 0.26
CA TRP A 54 -4.70 -5.24 1.33
C TRP A 54 -6.10 -5.82 1.36
N ALA A 55 -7.13 -4.96 1.30
CA ALA A 55 -8.52 -5.41 1.32
C ALA A 55 -8.84 -6.30 0.12
N ALA A 56 -8.34 -5.94 -1.06
CA ALA A 56 -8.55 -6.76 -2.26
C ALA A 56 -7.88 -8.13 -2.12
N TYR A 57 -6.69 -8.17 -1.58
CA TYR A 57 -5.98 -9.42 -1.33
C TYR A 57 -6.74 -10.31 -0.35
N GLU A 58 -7.22 -9.75 0.76
CA GLU A 58 -7.96 -10.51 1.74
C GLU A 58 -9.28 -11.05 1.18
N ALA A 59 -9.97 -10.26 0.37
CA ALA A 59 -11.22 -10.70 -0.25
C ALA A 59 -10.98 -11.90 -1.17
N GLU A 60 -9.91 -11.87 -1.94
CA GLU A 60 -9.58 -13.00 -2.82
C GLU A 60 -9.13 -14.22 -2.02
N LEU A 61 -8.42 -14.00 -0.93
CA LEU A 61 -8.00 -15.08 -0.05
C LEU A 61 -9.22 -15.81 0.54
N GLU A 62 -10.23 -15.08 0.95
CA GLU A 62 -11.47 -15.67 1.47
C GLU A 62 -12.20 -16.49 0.41
N LYS A 63 -12.26 -15.99 -0.81
CA LYS A 63 -12.84 -16.74 -1.93
C LYS A 63 -12.10 -18.05 -2.16
N THR A 64 -10.78 -18.01 -2.12
CA THR A 64 -9.95 -19.19 -2.33
C THR A 64 -10.20 -20.23 -1.24
N LYS A 65 -10.33 -19.79 0.00
CA LYS A 65 -10.65 -20.68 1.13
C LYS A 65 -12.01 -21.35 0.95
N GLU A 66 -13.00 -20.59 0.53
CA GLU A 66 -14.34 -21.13 0.31
C GLU A 66 -14.35 -22.16 -0.82
N GLN A 67 -13.57 -21.91 -1.88
CA GLN A 67 -13.49 -22.82 -3.03
C GLN A 67 -12.80 -24.13 -2.70
N THR A 68 -11.85 -24.10 -1.78
CA THR A 68 -11.09 -25.29 -1.41
C THR A 68 -11.70 -26.06 -0.24
N HIS A 69 -12.70 -25.49 0.37
CA HIS A 69 -13.34 -26.05 1.56
C HIS A 69 -14.61 -26.82 1.19
N ASP A 70 -14.44 -28.05 0.82
CA ASP A 70 -15.56 -28.96 0.51
C ASP A 70 -15.58 -30.13 1.43
#